data_feba34881ebbd4e8f5aea2e30c42963b
#
_entry.id   feba34881ebbd4e8f5aea2e30c42963b
#
_cell.length_a   1.000
_cell.length_b   1.000
_cell.length_c   1.000
_cell.angle_alpha   90.00
_cell.angle_beta   90.00
_cell.angle_gamma   90.00
#
_symmetry.space_group_name_H-M   'P 1'
#
loop_
_entity.id
_entity.type
_entity.pdbx_description
1 polymer ?
#
loop_
_entity_poly.entity_id
_entity_poly.type
_entity_poly.pdbx_seq_one_letter_code
_entity_poly.pdbx_strand_id
1 'polypeptide(L)' 'MESLYQYLREEHEIYIESGRDTLEAALPSEEVQKALKIDAQMPIFIRTRQTFLKGGEVFEYSICYYPGNRYKYTVEL' A
#
# COMPACT_ATOMS: atom_id res chain seq x y z
N MET A 1 11.60 -1.69 0.66
CA MET A 1 10.90 -1.03 1.80
C MET A 1 11.84 -0.78 2.97
N GLU A 2 12.55 -1.81 3.42
CA GLU A 2 13.50 -1.64 4.52
C GLU A 2 14.62 -0.67 4.18
N SER A 3 15.10 -0.68 2.93
CA SER A 3 16.16 0.23 2.52
C SER A 3 15.70 1.69 2.55
N LEU A 4 14.43 1.96 2.24
CA LEU A 4 13.89 3.32 2.35
C LEU A 4 13.81 3.76 3.82
N TYR A 5 13.33 2.87 4.69
CA TYR A 5 13.20 3.20 6.11
C TYR A 5 14.56 3.36 6.76
N GLN A 6 15.54 2.56 6.35
CA GLN A 6 16.91 2.70 6.82
C GLN A 6 17.49 4.05 6.38
N TYR A 7 17.25 4.43 5.14
CA TYR A 7 17.70 5.72 4.61
C TYR A 7 17.12 6.89 5.40
N LEU A 8 15.80 6.84 5.67
CA LEU A 8 15.14 7.89 6.45
C LEU A 8 15.73 8.00 7.85
N ARG A 9 16.05 6.87 8.46
CA ARG A 9 16.62 6.85 9.81
C ARG A 9 18.03 7.43 9.83
N GLU A 10 18.87 7.01 8.88
CA GLU A 10 20.29 7.39 8.88
C GLU A 10 20.54 8.80 8.36
N GLU A 11 19.81 9.21 7.33
CA GLU A 11 20.07 10.47 6.66
C GLU A 11 19.20 11.62 7.17
N HIS A 12 18.01 11.33 7.66
CA HIS A 12 17.02 12.34 8.04
C HIS A 12 16.54 12.23 9.47
N GLU A 13 17.06 11.28 10.23
CA GLU A 13 16.66 11.05 11.63
C GLU A 13 15.16 10.79 11.76
N ILE A 14 14.55 10.17 10.74
CA ILE A 14 13.15 9.81 10.75
C ILE A 14 13.04 8.33 11.13
N TYR A 15 12.34 8.04 12.20
CA TYR A 15 12.20 6.70 12.74
C TYR A 15 10.78 6.20 12.54
N ILE A 16 10.63 5.20 11.68
CA ILE A 16 9.34 4.54 11.47
C ILE A 16 9.19 3.48 12.57
N GLU A 17 8.25 3.67 13.45
CA GLU A 17 8.04 2.77 14.58
C GLU A 17 7.17 1.59 14.21
N SER A 18 6.11 1.83 13.46
CA SER A 18 5.18 0.77 13.09
C SER A 18 4.51 1.07 11.76
N GLY A 19 3.88 0.05 11.21
CA GLY A 19 3.13 0.18 9.99
C GLY A 19 1.94 -0.76 9.97
N ARG A 20 0.96 -0.43 9.14
CA ARG A 20 -0.22 -1.26 8.93
C ARG A 20 -0.52 -1.31 7.45
N ASP A 21 -0.63 -2.51 6.91
CA ASP A 21 -1.13 -2.74 5.56
C ASP A 21 -2.48 -3.41 5.67
N THR A 22 -3.45 -2.87 4.94
CA THR A 22 -4.76 -3.50 4.81
C THR A 22 -4.95 -3.88 3.36
N LEU A 23 -5.32 -5.13 3.12
CA LEU A 23 -5.60 -5.64 1.79
C LEU A 23 -7.08 -5.99 1.69
N GLU A 24 -7.71 -5.52 0.63
CA GLU A 24 -9.11 -5.79 0.34
C GLU A 24 -9.27 -6.18 -1.11
N ALA A 25 -10.26 -7.04 -1.38
CA ALA A 25 -10.68 -7.32 -2.75
C ALA A 25 -11.98 -6.58 -3.00
N ALA A 26 -12.13 -6.03 -4.20
CA ALA A 26 -13.32 -5.29 -4.55
C ALA A 26 -13.52 -5.30 -6.07
N LEU A 27 -14.71 -4.91 -6.51
CA LEU A 27 -14.93 -4.61 -7.91
C LEU A 27 -14.57 -3.14 -8.15
N PRO A 28 -14.00 -2.80 -9.32
CA PRO A 28 -13.51 -1.46 -9.54
C PRO A 28 -14.63 -0.46 -9.82
N SER A 29 -14.45 0.76 -9.31
CA SER A 29 -15.28 1.89 -9.71
C SER A 29 -14.99 2.27 -11.16
N GLU A 30 -15.84 3.10 -11.76
CA GLU A 30 -15.60 3.55 -13.12
C GLU A 30 -14.26 4.27 -13.26
N GLU A 31 -13.90 5.06 -12.27
CA GLU A 31 -12.64 5.79 -12.25
C GLU A 31 -11.45 4.84 -12.26
N VAL A 32 -11.50 3.80 -11.41
CA VAL A 32 -10.42 2.81 -11.35
C VAL A 32 -10.36 1.99 -12.64
N GLN A 33 -11.51 1.66 -13.23
CA GLN A 33 -11.55 0.95 -14.50
C GLN A 33 -10.78 1.70 -15.58
N LYS A 34 -11.00 2.99 -15.66
CA LYS A 34 -10.33 3.83 -16.65
C LYS A 34 -8.84 3.95 -16.37
N ALA A 35 -8.48 4.15 -15.11
CA ALA A 35 -7.08 4.33 -14.71
C ALA A 35 -6.27 3.07 -14.95
N LEU A 36 -6.82 1.90 -14.65
CA LEU A 36 -6.12 0.62 -14.80
C LEU A 36 -6.39 -0.06 -16.14
N LYS A 37 -7.28 0.49 -16.97
CA LYS A 37 -7.66 -0.08 -18.27
C LYS A 37 -8.22 -1.49 -18.11
N ILE A 38 -9.15 -1.64 -17.20
CA ILE A 38 -9.82 -2.91 -16.90
C ILE A 38 -11.34 -2.71 -16.99
N ASP A 39 -12.08 -3.80 -17.05
CA ASP A 39 -13.53 -3.73 -17.09
C ASP A 39 -14.14 -3.85 -15.69
N ALA A 40 -15.46 -3.70 -15.63
CA ALA A 40 -16.19 -3.66 -14.36
C ALA A 40 -16.17 -5.01 -13.61
N GLN A 41 -15.85 -6.09 -14.31
CA GLN A 41 -15.89 -7.43 -13.71
C GLN A 41 -14.52 -7.92 -13.27
N MET A 42 -13.48 -7.17 -13.57
CA MET A 42 -12.13 -7.51 -13.12
C MET A 42 -11.96 -7.16 -11.64
N PRO A 43 -11.82 -8.16 -10.77
CA PRO A 43 -11.57 -7.87 -9.36
C PRO A 43 -10.24 -7.14 -9.17
N ILE A 44 -10.19 -6.27 -8.19
CA ILE A 44 -8.96 -5.56 -7.85
C ILE A 44 -8.60 -5.81 -6.39
N PHE A 45 -7.32 -5.66 -6.09
CA PHE A 45 -6.86 -5.56 -4.72
C PHE A 45 -6.61 -4.09 -4.39
N ILE A 46 -7.04 -3.69 -3.21
CA ILE A 46 -6.80 -2.36 -2.68
C ILE A 46 -5.89 -2.53 -1.47
N ARG A 47 -4.71 -1.94 -1.54
CA ARG A 47 -3.79 -1.93 -0.41
C ARG A 47 -3.76 -0.54 0.19
N THR A 48 -4.10 -0.46 1.47
CA THR A 48 -3.98 0.77 2.25
C THR A 48 -2.80 0.61 3.19
N ARG A 49 -1.83 1.50 3.09
CA ARG A 49 -0.64 1.48 3.93
C ARG A 49 -0.58 2.71 4.79
N GLN A 50 -0.36 2.48 6.08
CA GLN A 50 -0.11 3.55 7.04
C GLN A 50 1.19 3.24 7.76
N THR A 51 2.05 4.24 7.89
CA THR A 51 3.25 4.12 8.72
C THR A 51 3.24 5.22 9.75
N PHE A 52 3.78 4.91 10.91
CA PHE A 52 3.72 5.79 12.08
C PHE A 52 5.12 6.04 12.60
N LEU A 53 5.37 7.29 12.95
CA LEU A 53 6.61 7.68 13.59
C LEU A 53 6.56 7.35 15.08
N LYS A 54 7.72 7.38 15.71
CA LYS A 54 7.80 7.30 17.16
C LYS A 54 6.97 8.44 17.76
N GLY A 55 6.02 8.10 18.59
CA GLY A 55 5.05 9.06 19.12
C GLY A 55 3.67 8.95 18.50
N GLY A 56 3.49 8.11 17.49
CA GLY A 56 2.18 7.81 16.91
C GLY A 56 1.72 8.69 15.78
N GLU A 57 2.56 9.63 15.32
CA GLU A 57 2.20 10.47 14.19
C GLU A 57 2.22 9.68 12.90
N VAL A 58 1.28 9.95 12.00
CA VAL A 58 1.24 9.31 10.69
C VAL A 58 2.30 9.94 9.80
N PHE A 59 3.22 9.11 9.31
CA PHE A 59 4.23 9.54 8.35
C PHE A 59 3.79 9.32 6.91
N GLU A 60 3.18 8.18 6.66
CA GLU A 60 2.74 7.80 5.31
C GLU A 60 1.31 7.26 5.37
N TYR A 61 0.50 7.70 4.40
CA TYR A 61 -0.81 7.10 4.15
C TYR A 61 -0.95 6.97 2.64
N SER A 62 -1.08 5.76 2.16
CA SER A 62 -1.19 5.53 0.72
C SER A 62 -2.24 4.47 0.43
N ILE A 63 -2.94 4.64 -0.69
CA ILE A 63 -3.91 3.69 -1.18
C ILE A 63 -3.49 3.30 -2.59
N CYS A 64 -3.30 2.00 -2.81
CA CYS A 64 -2.87 1.49 -4.09
C CYS A 64 -3.89 0.50 -4.62
N TYR A 65 -4.15 0.56 -5.92
CA TYR A 65 -5.13 -0.28 -6.61
C TYR A 65 -4.39 -1.19 -7.58
N TYR A 66 -4.64 -2.48 -7.49
CA TYR A 66 -3.95 -3.46 -8.33
C TYR A 66 -4.96 -4.34 -9.05
N PRO A 67 -4.82 -4.54 -10.39
CA PRO A 67 -5.66 -5.52 -11.10
C PRO A 67 -5.44 -6.91 -10.52
N GLY A 68 -6.52 -7.65 -10.30
CA GLY A 68 -6.45 -8.96 -9.67
C GLY A 68 -5.65 -9.98 -10.47
N ASN A 69 -5.58 -9.81 -11.80
CA ASN A 69 -4.82 -10.71 -12.66
C ASN A 69 -3.32 -10.39 -12.73
N ARG A 70 -2.89 -9.32 -12.07
CA ARG A 70 -1.49 -8.88 -12.09
C ARG A 70 -0.88 -8.74 -10.70
N TYR A 71 -1.65 -9.06 -9.67
CA TYR A 71 -1.19 -8.89 -8.30
C TYR A 71 -1.25 -10.21 -7.55
N LYS A 72 -0.17 -10.50 -6.88
CA LYS A 72 -0.05 -11.71 -6.07
C LYS A 72 0.61 -11.33 -4.76
N TYR A 73 0.05 -11.77 -3.66
CA TYR A 73 0.62 -11.57 -2.34
C TYR A 73 1.09 -12.91 -1.80
N THR A 74 2.36 -12.96 -1.42
CA THR A 74 2.95 -14.17 -0.84
C THR A 74 3.69 -13.78 0.43
N VAL A 75 3.44 -14.52 1.49
CA VAL A 75 4.15 -14.33 2.75
C VAL A 75 4.61 -15.70 3.25
N GLU A 76 5.83 -15.74 3.77
CA GLU A 76 6.37 -16.94 4.39
C GLU A 76 6.27 -16.80 5.90
N LEU A 77 5.76 -17.84 6.54
CA LEU A 77 5.53 -17.86 7.99
C LEU A 77 6.65 -18.57 8.72
#